data_0ef44d55c59bffde89b0b04a0ab12c0f
#
_entry.id   0ef44d55c59bffde89b0b04a0ab12c0f
#
_cell.length_a   1.000
_cell.length_b   1.000
_cell.length_c   1.000
_cell.angle_alpha   90.00
_cell.angle_beta   90.00
_cell.angle_gamma   90.00
#
_symmetry.space_group_name_H-M   'P 1'
#
loop_
_entity.id
_entity.type
_entity.pdbx_description
1 polymer ?
#
loop_
_entity_poly.entity_id
_entity_poly.type
_entity_poly.pdbx_seq_one_letter_code
_entity_poly.pdbx_strand_id
1 'polypeptide(L)'
;MTLTLILSDEGECVRVDEREVYMQQKTFYDLGLSKLVLQGIEMMGYVMPSPIQEKAIPVLLEGKDIIGQAQTGTGKTLAFGSVLLSCIEKSQQGVQALILSPTRELALQIDEELRRIGKYTRLSIVSVYGGSEIEKQIRALKSGHRCGNTGSCAGFDAS
;
A
#
# COMPACT_ATOMS: atom_id res chain seq x y z
N MET A 1 13.73 6.33 -9.15
CA MET A 1 13.14 6.94 -7.93
C MET A 1 13.06 5.84 -6.89
N THR A 2 13.80 5.96 -5.81
CA THR A 2 13.90 4.94 -4.77
C THR A 2 12.76 5.18 -3.79
N LEU A 3 11.87 4.22 -3.62
CA LEU A 3 10.87 4.23 -2.58
C LEU A 3 11.42 3.38 -1.43
N THR A 4 11.67 4.00 -0.29
CA THR A 4 12.07 3.30 0.94
C THR A 4 10.81 3.07 1.76
N LEU A 5 10.48 1.84 2.04
CA LEU A 5 9.43 1.44 2.97
C LEU A 5 10.11 0.98 4.26
N ILE A 6 9.80 1.64 5.36
CA ILE A 6 10.25 1.22 6.69
C ILE A 6 9.00 0.75 7.44
N LEU A 7 8.94 -0.54 7.74
CA LEU A 7 7.95 -1.15 8.63
C LEU A 7 8.72 -1.76 9.80
N SER A 8 8.31 -1.45 11.01
CA SER A 8 9.01 -1.51 12.29
C SER A 8 9.50 -2.87 12.81
N ASP A 9 10.49 -2.76 13.67
CA ASP A 9 10.96 -3.60 14.80
C ASP A 9 11.47 -5.03 14.49
N GLU A 10 12.77 -5.13 14.36
CA GLU A 10 13.62 -6.33 14.25
C GLU A 10 13.86 -6.81 12.82
N GLY A 11 14.75 -6.06 12.13
CA GLY A 11 14.94 -6.11 10.73
C GLY A 11 15.99 -7.04 10.19
N GLU A 12 15.57 -7.94 9.37
CA GLU A 12 16.42 -8.49 8.32
C GLU A 12 16.10 -7.76 7.00
N CYS A 13 17.04 -6.95 6.49
CA CYS A 13 16.86 -6.19 5.26
C CYS A 13 17.12 -7.10 4.06
N VAL A 14 16.08 -7.46 3.31
CA VAL A 14 16.20 -8.29 2.11
C VAL A 14 16.36 -7.42 0.87
N ARG A 15 17.49 -7.51 0.18
CA ARG A 15 17.68 -6.95 -1.16
C ARG A 15 17.09 -7.88 -2.20
N VAL A 16 16.13 -7.37 -2.96
CA VAL A 16 15.48 -8.12 -4.04
C VAL A 16 16.14 -7.74 -5.37
N ASP A 17 16.93 -8.64 -5.97
CA ASP A 17 17.56 -8.44 -7.28
C ASP A 17 16.67 -8.98 -8.40
N GLU A 18 16.52 -8.21 -9.49
CA GLU A 18 15.62 -8.53 -10.61
C GLU A 18 16.08 -9.71 -11.48
N ARG A 19 17.28 -10.28 -11.25
CA ARG A 19 17.94 -11.20 -12.19
C ARG A 19 17.62 -12.68 -12.01
N GLU A 20 16.90 -13.12 -10.96
CA GLU A 20 16.74 -14.54 -10.64
C GLU A 20 15.36 -15.15 -10.90
N VAL A 21 14.45 -14.52 -11.65
CA VAL A 21 13.07 -15.01 -11.78
C VAL A 21 12.74 -15.46 -13.20
N TYR A 22 13.13 -16.68 -13.53
CA TYR A 22 12.51 -17.42 -14.62
C TYR A 22 12.34 -18.88 -14.21
N MET A 23 11.39 -19.19 -13.29
CA MET A 23 10.80 -20.54 -13.16
C MET A 23 9.65 -20.55 -12.13
N GLN A 24 8.46 -20.73 -12.61
CA GLN A 24 7.12 -20.83 -12.01
C GLN A 24 6.36 -19.51 -12.02
N GLN A 25 5.44 -19.38 -12.98
CA GLN A 25 4.53 -18.23 -13.07
C GLN A 25 3.55 -18.27 -11.89
N LYS A 26 3.86 -17.51 -10.83
CA LYS A 26 2.94 -17.30 -9.71
C LYS A 26 1.88 -16.28 -10.10
N THR A 27 0.68 -16.49 -9.60
CA THR A 27 -0.41 -15.52 -9.69
C THR A 27 -0.49 -14.69 -8.41
N PHE A 28 -1.25 -13.60 -8.41
CA PHE A 28 -1.50 -12.84 -7.18
C PHE A 28 -2.18 -13.67 -6.08
N TYR A 29 -2.92 -14.71 -6.44
CA TYR A 29 -3.56 -15.63 -5.48
C TYR A 29 -2.55 -16.44 -4.68
N ASP A 30 -1.36 -16.70 -5.24
CA ASP A 30 -0.29 -17.46 -4.61
C ASP A 30 0.55 -16.64 -3.63
N LEU A 31 0.34 -15.30 -3.59
CA LEU A 31 1.13 -14.37 -2.79
C LEU A 31 0.59 -14.12 -1.37
N GLY A 32 -0.57 -14.67 -1.01
CA GLY A 32 -1.12 -14.56 0.35
C GLY A 32 -1.91 -13.28 0.67
N LEU A 33 -2.26 -12.48 -0.32
CA LEU A 33 -3.05 -11.26 -0.16
C LEU A 33 -4.49 -11.57 0.28
N SER A 34 -5.14 -10.59 0.95
CA SER A 34 -6.53 -10.73 1.36
C SER A 34 -7.48 -10.81 0.14
N LYS A 35 -8.57 -11.57 0.26
CA LYS A 35 -9.55 -11.76 -0.81
C LYS A 35 -10.10 -10.45 -1.38
N LEU A 36 -10.31 -9.44 -0.53
CA LEU A 36 -10.86 -8.15 -0.96
C LEU A 36 -9.86 -7.34 -1.77
N VAL A 37 -8.56 -7.46 -1.44
CA VAL A 37 -7.48 -6.84 -2.20
C VAL A 37 -7.30 -7.55 -3.54
N LEU A 38 -7.33 -8.88 -3.57
CA LEU A 38 -7.26 -9.67 -4.80
C LEU A 38 -8.38 -9.28 -5.79
N GLN A 39 -9.61 -9.10 -5.32
CA GLN A 39 -10.72 -8.60 -6.15
C GLN A 39 -10.44 -7.20 -6.73
N GLY A 40 -9.78 -6.32 -5.97
CA GLY A 40 -9.37 -5.01 -6.45
C GLY A 40 -8.32 -5.10 -7.57
N ILE A 41 -7.30 -5.93 -7.37
CA ILE A 41 -6.23 -6.18 -8.34
C ILE A 41 -6.78 -6.78 -9.64
N GLU A 42 -7.66 -7.78 -9.53
CA GLU A 42 -8.31 -8.44 -10.66
C GLU A 42 -9.15 -7.44 -11.49
N MET A 43 -9.92 -6.58 -10.81
CA MET A 43 -10.68 -5.52 -11.48
C MET A 43 -9.80 -4.50 -12.22
N MET A 44 -8.55 -4.32 -11.80
CA MET A 44 -7.57 -3.49 -12.51
C MET A 44 -6.97 -4.20 -13.73
N GLY A 45 -7.32 -5.47 -13.97
CA GLY A 45 -6.84 -6.28 -15.10
C GLY A 45 -5.46 -6.91 -14.88
N TYR A 46 -4.93 -6.87 -13.66
CA TYR A 46 -3.66 -7.52 -13.34
C TYR A 46 -3.88 -9.01 -13.06
N VAL A 47 -3.26 -9.85 -13.87
CA VAL A 47 -3.35 -11.31 -13.74
C VAL A 47 -2.08 -11.88 -13.10
N MET A 48 -0.93 -11.41 -13.57
CA MET A 48 0.38 -11.89 -13.12
C MET A 48 1.13 -10.79 -12.38
N PRO A 49 1.78 -11.11 -11.26
CA PRO A 49 2.63 -10.15 -10.57
C PRO A 49 3.90 -9.85 -11.36
N SER A 50 4.37 -8.61 -11.26
CA SER A 50 5.71 -8.26 -11.75
C SER A 50 6.80 -8.85 -10.84
N PRO A 51 8.07 -8.93 -11.30
CA PRO A 51 9.15 -9.49 -10.48
C PRO A 51 9.32 -8.84 -9.11
N ILE A 52 9.13 -7.52 -9.02
CA ILE A 52 9.20 -6.81 -7.74
C ILE A 52 8.02 -7.16 -6.82
N GLN A 53 6.83 -7.36 -7.38
CA GLN A 53 5.64 -7.74 -6.62
C GLN A 53 5.76 -9.17 -6.10
N GLU A 54 6.20 -10.11 -6.94
CA GLU A 54 6.38 -11.52 -6.57
C GLU A 54 7.37 -11.70 -5.41
N LYS A 55 8.46 -10.92 -5.42
CA LYS A 55 9.49 -10.99 -4.38
C LYS A 55 9.12 -10.19 -3.13
N ALA A 56 8.54 -8.99 -3.28
CA ALA A 56 8.29 -8.09 -2.16
C ALA A 56 7.05 -8.45 -1.34
N ILE A 57 5.96 -8.87 -1.99
CA ILE A 57 4.67 -9.09 -1.31
C ILE A 57 4.78 -10.15 -0.20
N PRO A 58 5.35 -11.35 -0.43
CA PRO A 58 5.46 -12.35 0.63
C PRO A 58 6.30 -11.88 1.81
N VAL A 59 7.44 -11.23 1.55
CA VAL A 59 8.35 -10.71 2.59
C VAL A 59 7.66 -9.65 3.46
N LEU A 60 6.92 -8.74 2.82
CA LEU A 60 6.16 -7.71 3.53
C LEU A 60 4.99 -8.30 4.35
N LEU A 61 4.33 -9.36 3.86
CA LEU A 61 3.27 -10.06 4.60
C LEU A 61 3.81 -10.79 5.84
N GLU A 62 5.08 -11.19 5.83
CA GLU A 62 5.77 -11.73 7.00
C GLU A 62 6.14 -10.64 8.04
N GLY A 63 5.85 -9.37 7.76
CA GLY A 63 6.18 -8.23 8.63
C GLY A 63 7.64 -7.81 8.60
N LYS A 64 8.40 -8.23 7.60
CA LYS A 64 9.82 -7.86 7.44
C LYS A 64 9.98 -6.52 6.73
N ASP A 65 11.04 -5.80 7.08
CA ASP A 65 11.44 -4.59 6.38
C ASP A 65 12.01 -4.89 5.00
N ILE A 66 11.77 -3.99 4.05
CA ILE A 66 12.24 -4.16 2.68
C ILE A 66 12.78 -2.86 2.10
N ILE A 67 13.89 -2.92 1.38
CA ILE A 67 14.37 -1.86 0.51
C ILE A 67 14.18 -2.31 -0.93
N GLY A 68 13.11 -1.84 -1.57
CA GLY A 68 12.78 -2.17 -2.95
C GLY A 68 13.25 -1.11 -3.94
N GLN A 69 14.21 -1.46 -4.80
CA GLN A 69 14.65 -0.60 -5.89
C GLN A 69 14.22 -1.22 -7.23
N ALA A 70 13.38 -0.50 -7.97
CA ALA A 70 12.93 -0.91 -9.29
C ALA A 70 12.63 0.34 -10.13
N GLN A 71 12.59 0.20 -11.44
CA GLN A 71 12.27 1.30 -12.35
C GLN A 71 10.85 1.84 -12.13
N THR A 72 10.57 3.05 -12.61
CA THR A 72 9.21 3.60 -12.63
C THR A 72 8.31 2.74 -13.52
N GLY A 73 7.05 2.53 -13.08
CA GLY A 73 6.10 1.71 -13.84
C GLY A 73 6.16 0.20 -13.59
N THR A 74 7.08 -0.29 -12.75
CA THR A 74 7.18 -1.73 -12.43
C THR A 74 6.12 -2.23 -11.41
N GLY A 75 5.21 -1.35 -10.94
CA GLY A 75 4.16 -1.71 -10.01
C GLY A 75 4.58 -1.75 -8.54
N LYS A 76 5.59 -0.94 -8.15
CA LYS A 76 6.00 -0.81 -6.74
C LYS A 76 4.83 -0.41 -5.81
N THR A 77 4.01 0.54 -6.25
CA THR A 77 2.85 0.98 -5.46
C THR A 77 1.87 -0.16 -5.19
N LEU A 78 1.62 -0.99 -6.20
CA LEU A 78 0.76 -2.17 -6.03
C LEU A 78 1.41 -3.18 -5.09
N ALA A 79 2.75 -3.36 -5.13
CA ALA A 79 3.44 -4.29 -4.24
C ALA A 79 3.21 -3.93 -2.76
N PHE A 80 3.58 -2.72 -2.32
CA PHE A 80 3.40 -2.33 -0.92
C PHE A 80 1.94 -2.03 -0.56
N GLY A 81 1.20 -1.40 -1.47
CA GLY A 81 -0.19 -1.02 -1.25
C GLY A 81 -1.11 -2.20 -1.03
N SER A 82 -0.91 -3.29 -1.79
CA SER A 82 -1.70 -4.52 -1.61
C SER A 82 -1.46 -5.17 -0.25
N VAL A 83 -0.22 -5.16 0.24
CA VAL A 83 0.13 -5.67 1.57
C VAL A 83 -0.48 -4.79 2.66
N LEU A 84 -0.25 -3.48 2.62
CA LEU A 84 -0.84 -2.55 3.60
C LEU A 84 -2.35 -2.73 3.71
N LEU A 85 -3.06 -2.74 2.57
CA LEU A 85 -4.51 -2.92 2.54
C LEU A 85 -4.97 -4.33 2.97
N SER A 86 -4.09 -5.33 2.93
CA SER A 86 -4.37 -6.68 3.43
C SER A 86 -4.17 -6.80 4.93
N CYS A 87 -3.21 -6.05 5.50
CA CYS A 87 -2.83 -6.12 6.92
C CYS A 87 -3.64 -5.19 7.82
N ILE A 88 -4.24 -4.12 7.27
CA ILE A 88 -5.02 -3.16 8.07
C ILE A 88 -6.26 -3.81 8.68
N GLU A 89 -6.39 -3.73 9.99
CA GLU A 89 -7.52 -4.23 10.75
C GLU A 89 -8.63 -3.18 10.89
N LYS A 90 -9.82 -3.50 10.39
CA LYS A 90 -11.00 -2.61 10.46
C LYS A 90 -11.48 -2.32 11.88
N SER A 91 -11.17 -3.18 12.84
CA SER A 91 -11.51 -3.04 14.25
C SER A 91 -10.64 -2.03 14.98
N GLN A 92 -9.43 -1.77 14.50
CA GLN A 92 -8.53 -0.78 15.08
C GLN A 92 -8.91 0.63 14.68
N GLN A 93 -8.96 1.51 15.70
CA GLN A 93 -9.15 2.95 15.49
C GLN A 93 -7.77 3.62 15.35
N GLY A 94 -7.73 4.66 14.52
CA GLY A 94 -6.51 5.44 14.33
C GLY A 94 -5.81 5.14 13.02
N VAL A 95 -4.67 5.80 12.85
CA VAL A 95 -3.78 5.64 11.70
C VAL A 95 -3.02 4.34 11.85
N GLN A 96 -3.20 3.42 10.91
CA GLN A 96 -2.52 2.12 10.92
C GLN A 96 -1.38 2.05 9.91
N ALA A 97 -1.37 2.92 8.92
CA ALA A 97 -0.32 2.98 7.90
C ALA A 97 -0.04 4.42 7.49
N LEU A 98 1.23 4.72 7.29
CA LEU A 98 1.73 6.02 6.84
C LEU A 98 2.60 5.83 5.61
N ILE A 99 2.30 6.56 4.53
CA ILE A 99 3.08 6.55 3.30
C ILE A 99 3.64 7.95 3.05
N LEU A 100 4.95 8.07 3.01
CA LEU A 100 5.64 9.32 2.72
C LEU A 100 6.05 9.36 1.25
N SER A 101 5.80 10.48 0.60
CA SER A 101 6.23 10.71 -0.78
C SER A 101 6.89 12.07 -0.93
N PRO A 102 7.89 12.23 -1.82
CA PRO A 102 8.65 13.47 -1.96
C PRO A 102 7.88 14.60 -2.63
N THR A 103 6.81 14.31 -3.36
CA THR A 103 6.02 15.32 -4.07
C THR A 103 4.53 15.08 -3.90
N ARG A 104 3.75 16.17 -4.03
CA ARG A 104 2.28 16.15 -3.99
C ARG A 104 1.70 15.26 -5.10
N GLU A 105 2.24 15.37 -6.29
CA GLU A 105 1.78 14.63 -7.47
C GLU A 105 1.91 13.13 -7.24
N LEU A 106 3.04 12.69 -6.67
CA LEU A 106 3.25 11.28 -6.33
C LEU A 106 2.32 10.82 -5.20
N ALA A 107 2.07 11.67 -4.19
CA ALA A 107 1.11 11.36 -3.13
C ALA A 107 -0.29 11.09 -3.71
N LEU A 108 -0.73 11.94 -4.65
CA LEU A 108 -2.02 11.78 -5.31
C LEU A 108 -2.09 10.53 -6.21
N GLN A 109 -1.01 10.21 -6.91
CA GLN A 109 -0.92 8.97 -7.70
C GLN A 109 -1.01 7.72 -6.82
N ILE A 110 -0.30 7.72 -5.70
CA ILE A 110 -0.36 6.64 -4.71
C ILE A 110 -1.78 6.51 -4.14
N ASP A 111 -2.41 7.62 -3.76
CA ASP A 111 -3.79 7.62 -3.25
C ASP A 111 -4.76 7.00 -4.26
N GLU A 112 -4.69 7.42 -5.52
CA GLU A 112 -5.55 6.89 -6.57
C GLU A 112 -5.35 5.38 -6.78
N GLU A 113 -4.11 4.93 -6.83
CA GLU A 113 -3.78 3.51 -6.99
C GLU A 113 -4.24 2.68 -5.80
N LEU A 114 -3.99 3.14 -4.57
CA LEU A 114 -4.46 2.48 -3.35
C LEU A 114 -5.99 2.38 -3.29
N ARG A 115 -6.72 3.42 -3.71
CA ARG A 115 -8.18 3.38 -3.80
C ARG A 115 -8.68 2.36 -4.81
N ARG A 116 -7.98 2.19 -5.91
CA ARG A 116 -8.31 1.15 -6.91
C ARG A 116 -8.08 -0.25 -6.35
N ILE A 117 -6.90 -0.50 -5.75
CA ILE A 117 -6.56 -1.77 -5.11
C ILE A 117 -7.54 -2.08 -3.97
N GLY A 118 -7.79 -1.08 -3.12
CA GLY A 118 -8.62 -1.19 -1.92
C GLY A 118 -10.12 -1.04 -2.16
N LYS A 119 -10.60 -1.04 -3.38
CA LYS A 119 -12.00 -0.74 -3.74
C LYS A 119 -13.03 -1.54 -2.93
N TYR A 120 -12.73 -2.79 -2.64
CA TYR A 120 -13.62 -3.69 -1.91
C TYR A 120 -13.30 -3.79 -0.41
N THR A 121 -12.20 -3.21 0.04
CA THR A 121 -11.76 -3.30 1.44
C THR A 121 -12.56 -2.40 2.37
N ARG A 122 -13.23 -1.37 1.83
CA ARG A 122 -13.89 -0.30 2.60
C ARG A 122 -12.94 0.41 3.59
N LEU A 123 -11.66 0.44 3.27
CA LEU A 123 -10.65 1.18 4.02
C LEU A 123 -10.60 2.63 3.53
N SER A 124 -10.29 3.63 4.36
CA SER A 124 -10.15 5.04 4.00
C SER A 124 -8.71 5.37 3.72
N ILE A 125 -8.55 6.10 2.70
CA ILE A 125 -7.26 6.59 2.29
C ILE A 125 -7.36 8.10 2.25
N VAL A 126 -6.51 8.78 3.00
CA VAL A 126 -6.50 10.24 3.08
C VAL A 126 -5.13 10.74 2.66
N SER A 127 -5.07 11.52 1.60
CA SER A 127 -3.87 12.22 1.18
C SER A 127 -3.76 13.56 1.90
N VAL A 128 -2.59 13.81 2.50
CA VAL A 128 -2.28 15.09 3.16
C VAL A 128 -1.09 15.74 2.44
N TYR A 129 -1.26 17.01 2.04
CA TYR A 129 -0.22 17.75 1.32
C TYR A 129 -0.38 19.27 1.52
N GLY A 130 0.73 19.99 1.39
CA GLY A 130 0.73 21.46 1.50
C GLY A 130 -0.03 22.16 0.36
N GLY A 131 -0.51 23.38 0.63
CA GLY A 131 -1.20 24.20 -0.37
C GLY A 131 -2.67 23.86 -0.62
N SER A 132 -3.29 23.07 0.25
CA SER A 132 -4.74 22.84 0.28
C SER A 132 -5.33 23.20 1.65
N GLU A 133 -6.67 23.28 1.75
CA GLU A 133 -7.34 23.64 3.00
C GLU A 133 -7.07 22.59 4.10
N ILE A 134 -6.22 22.94 5.04
CA ILE A 134 -5.81 22.06 6.16
C ILE A 134 -7.00 21.56 6.98
N GLU A 135 -8.01 22.40 7.19
CA GLU A 135 -9.21 22.02 7.95
C GLU A 135 -10.02 20.89 7.30
N LYS A 136 -10.05 20.84 5.96
CA LYS A 136 -10.70 19.74 5.24
C LYS A 136 -9.93 18.43 5.44
N GLN A 137 -8.60 18.50 5.40
CA GLN A 137 -7.73 17.34 5.63
C GLN A 137 -7.87 16.83 7.05
N ILE A 138 -7.85 17.71 8.06
CA ILE A 138 -8.06 17.35 9.47
C ILE A 138 -9.45 16.72 9.67
N ARG A 139 -10.49 17.27 9.04
CA ARG A 139 -11.85 16.69 9.12
C ARG A 139 -11.91 15.30 8.49
N ALA A 140 -11.25 15.10 7.35
CA ALA A 140 -11.17 13.80 6.69
C ALA A 140 -10.46 12.77 7.57
N LEU A 141 -9.35 13.14 8.21
CA LEU A 141 -8.64 12.28 9.16
C LEU A 141 -9.53 11.93 10.38
N LYS A 142 -10.21 12.92 10.96
CA LYS A 142 -11.10 12.70 12.10
C LYS A 142 -12.35 11.87 11.74
N SER A 143 -12.89 12.02 10.54
CA SER A 143 -14.06 11.25 10.08
C SER A 143 -13.72 9.79 9.82
N GLY A 144 -12.50 9.50 9.42
CA GLY A 144 -12.02 8.14 9.27
C GLY A 144 -11.90 7.37 10.59
N HIS A 145 -11.84 8.05 11.72
CA HIS A 145 -11.85 7.44 13.06
C HIS A 145 -13.25 7.01 13.53
N ARG A 146 -14.31 7.34 12.80
CA ARG A 146 -15.67 6.89 13.11
C ARG A 146 -16.00 5.66 12.29
N CYS A 147 -15.84 4.51 12.91
CA CYS A 147 -16.36 3.24 12.41
C CYS A 147 -17.89 3.28 12.45
N GLY A 148 -18.51 3.53 11.32
CA GLY A 148 -19.96 3.55 11.18
C GLY A 148 -20.32 4.10 9.81
N ASN A 149 -20.46 3.21 8.81
CA ASN A 149 -20.92 3.50 7.45
C ASN A 149 -20.11 4.55 6.68
N THR A 150 -19.34 4.06 5.75
CA THR A 150 -18.54 4.72 4.74
C THR A 150 -17.08 5.03 5.10
N GLY A 151 -16.18 4.24 4.54
CA GLY A 151 -14.83 4.56 4.02
C GLY A 151 -13.82 5.20 4.98
N SER A 152 -12.77 4.62 5.12
CA SER A 152 -11.70 4.57 6.03
C SER A 152 -10.29 5.04 5.68
N CYS A 153 -9.27 4.97 6.45
CA CYS A 153 -8.10 5.82 6.36
C CYS A 153 -6.76 5.10 6.20
N ALA A 154 -5.88 5.64 5.37
CA ALA A 154 -4.47 5.72 5.68
C ALA A 154 -4.16 7.18 5.99
N GLY A 155 -3.70 7.52 7.17
CA GLY A 155 -3.63 8.91 7.62
C GLY A 155 -2.29 9.29 8.24
N PHE A 156 -2.01 10.56 8.16
CA PHE A 156 -0.87 11.23 8.77
C PHE A 156 -1.16 11.65 10.20
N ASP A 157 -0.24 11.43 11.10
CA ASP A 157 -0.11 12.19 12.32
C ASP A 157 1.00 13.25 12.10
N ALA A 158 0.61 14.53 12.10
CA ALA A 158 1.54 15.64 12.09
C ALA A 158 1.48 16.25 13.49
N SER A 159 2.41 15.85 14.33
CA SER A 159 2.78 16.57 15.55
C SER A 159 3.85 17.61 15.24
#